data_6112203b4b22dfb90a72d17bdc00957b
#
_entry.id   6112203b4b22dfb90a72d17bdc00957b
#
_cell.length_a   1.000
_cell.length_b   1.000
_cell.length_c   1.000
_cell.angle_alpha   90.00
_cell.angle_beta   90.00
_cell.angle_gamma   90.00
#
_symmetry.space_group_name_H-M   'P 1'
#
loop_
_entity.id
_entity.type
_entity.pdbx_description
1 polymer ?
#
loop_
_entity_poly.entity_id
_entity_poly.type
_entity_poly.pdbx_seq_one_letter_code
_entity_poly.pdbx_strand_id
1 'polypeptide(L)'
;MREVQAIIFDLDDTLWEVGPVIVRAEHAMLEFLAGRYPRVLELHTLDSMRDLRARMAIEHPAMRHDFTWLRLESLRRHAREAGYPESMAQEAFAVFYRVRNEVTLYDDAVPALERLHARFRLFAISNGNADLAAIGLARFFEHALAARDAGMLKPDPRIFGLLLQRAGLGPERVVHVGDDVIADVEGARRAGVTPVWLNRAGEQWPTAAPPPLTVGSLTELPDLLG
;
A
#
# COMPACT_ATOMS: atom_id res chain seq x y z
N MET A 1 12.91 11.97 22.69
CA MET A 1 13.09 11.86 21.24
C MET A 1 13.75 13.13 20.74
N ARG A 2 14.60 13.09 19.71
CA ARG A 2 14.99 14.30 18.99
C ARG A 2 13.72 14.92 18.38
N GLU A 3 13.73 16.21 18.12
CA GLU A 3 12.59 16.91 17.54
C GLU A 3 12.17 16.26 16.22
N VAL A 4 10.93 15.72 16.15
CA VAL A 4 10.36 15.10 14.96
C VAL A 4 10.12 16.18 13.92
N GLN A 5 10.60 15.96 12.69
CA GLN A 5 10.44 16.88 11.58
C GLN A 5 9.50 16.36 10.49
N ALA A 6 9.36 15.05 10.41
CA ALA A 6 8.57 14.44 9.37
C ALA A 6 7.90 13.14 9.82
N ILE A 7 6.81 12.81 9.14
CA ILE A 7 6.04 11.58 9.35
C ILE A 7 5.92 10.87 8.01
N ILE A 8 6.23 9.59 8.00
CA ILE A 8 5.98 8.68 6.88
C ILE A 8 4.75 7.85 7.23
N PHE A 9 3.75 7.84 6.36
CA PHE A 9 2.57 7.00 6.52
C PHE A 9 2.64 5.79 5.61
N ASP A 10 2.20 4.64 6.10
CA ASP A 10 1.61 3.63 5.25
C ASP A 10 0.24 4.11 4.74
N LEU A 11 -0.34 3.42 3.76
CA LEU A 11 -1.60 3.82 3.14
C LEU A 11 -2.72 2.81 3.40
N ASP A 12 -2.59 1.59 2.86
CA ASP A 12 -3.60 0.53 2.96
C ASP A 12 -3.71 0.06 4.42
N ASP A 13 -4.93 -0.11 4.93
CA ASP A 13 -5.27 -0.42 6.32
C ASP A 13 -4.81 0.62 7.37
N THR A 14 -4.07 1.64 6.93
CA THR A 14 -3.67 2.81 7.73
C THR A 14 -4.62 3.99 7.53
N LEU A 15 -4.89 4.41 6.28
CA LEU A 15 -5.77 5.53 5.95
C LEU A 15 -7.17 5.09 5.48
N TRP A 16 -7.33 3.85 5.03
CA TRP A 16 -8.59 3.19 4.62
C TRP A 16 -8.45 1.68 4.74
N GLU A 17 -9.56 0.97 4.83
CA GLU A 17 -9.60 -0.49 4.82
C GLU A 17 -9.41 -1.02 3.38
N VAL A 18 -8.32 -1.76 3.13
CA VAL A 18 -7.97 -2.21 1.78
C VAL A 18 -8.79 -3.43 1.32
N GLY A 19 -9.14 -4.34 2.23
CA GLY A 19 -9.82 -5.59 1.91
C GLY A 19 -11.08 -5.40 1.05
N PRO A 20 -12.08 -4.62 1.50
CA PRO A 20 -13.29 -4.33 0.73
C PRO A 20 -13.03 -3.65 -0.60
N VAL A 21 -12.00 -2.79 -0.69
CA VAL A 21 -11.62 -2.09 -1.93
C VAL A 21 -11.12 -3.08 -2.98
N ILE A 22 -10.23 -3.99 -2.59
CA ILE A 22 -9.70 -5.01 -3.51
C ILE A 22 -10.81 -5.94 -3.98
N VAL A 23 -11.72 -6.35 -3.09
CA VAL A 23 -12.86 -7.19 -3.47
C VAL A 23 -13.75 -6.49 -4.52
N ARG A 24 -14.11 -5.22 -4.30
CA ARG A 24 -14.90 -4.46 -5.29
C ARG A 24 -14.16 -4.31 -6.62
N ALA A 25 -12.87 -4.02 -6.59
CA ALA A 25 -12.05 -3.84 -7.79
C ALA A 25 -11.92 -5.15 -8.59
N GLU A 26 -11.77 -6.29 -7.91
CA GLU A 26 -11.75 -7.61 -8.54
C GLU A 26 -13.11 -7.95 -9.16
N HIS A 27 -14.22 -7.70 -8.46
CA HIS A 27 -15.56 -7.93 -9.02
C HIS A 27 -15.82 -7.06 -10.26
N ALA A 28 -15.51 -5.78 -10.22
CA ALA A 28 -15.67 -4.90 -11.39
C ALA A 28 -14.84 -5.37 -12.59
N MET A 29 -13.62 -5.85 -12.33
CA MET A 29 -12.79 -6.46 -13.39
C MET A 29 -13.42 -7.74 -13.95
N LEU A 30 -13.98 -8.62 -13.10
CA LEU A 30 -14.65 -9.84 -13.55
C LEU A 30 -15.91 -9.53 -14.36
N GLU A 31 -16.72 -8.55 -13.94
CA GLU A 31 -17.90 -8.10 -14.71
C GLU A 31 -17.50 -7.58 -16.09
N PHE A 32 -16.43 -6.80 -16.17
CA PHE A 32 -15.86 -6.35 -17.44
C PHE A 32 -15.43 -7.53 -18.32
N LEU A 33 -14.70 -8.50 -17.74
CA LEU A 33 -14.27 -9.71 -18.47
C LEU A 33 -15.47 -10.55 -18.92
N ALA A 34 -16.51 -10.73 -18.09
CA ALA A 34 -17.72 -11.45 -18.45
C ALA A 34 -18.43 -10.84 -19.67
N GLY A 35 -18.50 -9.50 -19.72
CA GLY A 35 -19.16 -8.80 -20.82
C GLY A 35 -18.37 -8.74 -22.11
N ARG A 36 -17.04 -8.69 -22.05
CA ARG A 36 -16.19 -8.42 -23.23
C ARG A 36 -15.28 -9.59 -23.61
N TYR A 37 -14.90 -10.43 -22.65
CA TYR A 37 -13.94 -11.52 -22.79
C TYR A 37 -14.40 -12.78 -22.05
N PRO A 38 -15.67 -13.27 -22.28
CA PRO A 38 -16.31 -14.29 -21.44
C PRO A 38 -15.52 -15.59 -21.33
N ARG A 39 -14.80 -15.98 -22.40
CA ARG A 39 -14.02 -17.22 -22.40
C ARG A 39 -12.91 -17.23 -21.33
N VAL A 40 -12.46 -16.09 -20.85
CA VAL A 40 -11.54 -16.03 -19.70
C VAL A 40 -12.18 -16.64 -18.47
N LEU A 41 -13.46 -16.33 -18.21
CA LEU A 41 -14.20 -16.83 -17.04
C LEU A 41 -14.74 -18.25 -17.22
N GLU A 42 -14.81 -18.76 -18.45
CA GLU A 42 -15.04 -20.18 -18.71
C GLU A 42 -13.83 -21.04 -18.29
N LEU A 43 -12.61 -20.49 -18.36
CA LEU A 43 -11.37 -21.19 -18.07
C LEU A 43 -10.83 -20.92 -16.67
N HIS A 44 -11.13 -19.75 -16.10
CA HIS A 44 -10.53 -19.28 -14.85
C HIS A 44 -11.56 -18.71 -13.88
N THR A 45 -11.43 -19.07 -12.61
CA THR A 45 -12.15 -18.45 -11.50
C THR A 45 -11.31 -17.32 -10.89
N LEU A 46 -11.91 -16.46 -10.07
CA LEU A 46 -11.19 -15.44 -9.31
C LEU A 46 -10.06 -16.05 -8.47
N ASP A 47 -10.33 -17.18 -7.81
CA ASP A 47 -9.33 -17.84 -6.96
C ASP A 47 -8.17 -18.39 -7.79
N SER A 48 -8.43 -19.01 -8.95
CA SER A 48 -7.34 -19.46 -9.83
C SER A 48 -6.50 -18.30 -10.37
N MET A 49 -7.11 -17.12 -10.57
CA MET A 49 -6.39 -15.90 -10.97
C MET A 49 -5.51 -15.36 -9.83
N ARG A 50 -6.00 -15.42 -8.59
CA ARG A 50 -5.22 -15.07 -7.38
C ARG A 50 -4.04 -16.01 -7.19
N ASP A 51 -4.29 -17.32 -7.31
CA ASP A 51 -3.25 -18.35 -7.21
C ASP A 51 -2.16 -18.20 -8.26
N LEU A 52 -2.54 -17.85 -9.49
CA LEU A 52 -1.55 -17.57 -10.53
C LEU A 52 -0.67 -16.39 -10.14
N ARG A 53 -1.24 -15.28 -9.65
CA ARG A 53 -0.44 -14.13 -9.20
C ARG A 53 0.51 -14.48 -8.05
N ALA A 54 0.03 -15.28 -7.09
CA ALA A 54 0.86 -15.75 -5.98
C ALA A 54 2.04 -16.61 -6.47
N ARG A 55 1.78 -17.56 -7.38
CA ARG A 55 2.85 -18.35 -8.01
C ARG A 55 3.84 -17.48 -8.78
N MET A 56 3.35 -16.51 -9.56
CA MET A 56 4.21 -15.60 -10.32
C MET A 56 5.12 -14.75 -9.42
N ALA A 57 4.66 -14.34 -8.24
CA ALA A 57 5.51 -13.63 -7.28
C ALA A 57 6.68 -14.49 -6.77
N ILE A 58 6.49 -15.82 -6.72
CA ILE A 58 7.55 -16.78 -6.36
C ILE A 58 8.46 -17.06 -7.56
N GLU A 59 7.91 -17.27 -8.76
CA GLU A 59 8.63 -17.53 -9.99
C GLU A 59 9.48 -16.34 -10.47
N HIS A 60 9.01 -15.12 -10.17
CA HIS A 60 9.66 -13.87 -10.56
C HIS A 60 10.05 -13.02 -9.33
N PRO A 61 11.00 -13.46 -8.49
CA PRO A 61 11.31 -12.79 -7.24
C PRO A 61 11.80 -11.34 -7.43
N ALA A 62 12.39 -11.02 -8.58
CA ALA A 62 12.79 -9.66 -8.94
C ALA A 62 11.58 -8.72 -9.17
N MET A 63 10.40 -9.26 -9.46
CA MET A 63 9.17 -8.49 -9.73
C MET A 63 8.13 -8.60 -8.62
N ARG A 64 8.40 -9.33 -7.54
CA ARG A 64 7.44 -9.56 -6.45
C ARG A 64 6.95 -8.29 -5.76
N HIS A 65 7.69 -7.20 -5.89
CA HIS A 65 7.39 -5.89 -5.35
C HIS A 65 6.44 -5.07 -6.23
N ASP A 66 6.21 -5.46 -7.48
CA ASP A 66 5.34 -4.74 -8.41
C ASP A 66 4.00 -5.47 -8.59
N PHE A 67 3.03 -5.15 -7.73
CA PHE A 67 1.68 -5.73 -7.79
C PHE A 67 0.94 -5.37 -9.08
N THR A 68 1.30 -4.24 -9.72
CA THR A 68 0.77 -3.86 -11.03
C THR A 68 1.29 -4.79 -12.12
N TRP A 69 2.60 -5.03 -12.14
CA TRP A 69 3.21 -5.96 -13.09
C TRP A 69 2.65 -7.38 -12.92
N LEU A 70 2.58 -7.86 -11.69
CA LEU A 70 2.05 -9.19 -11.39
C LEU A 70 0.61 -9.35 -11.91
N ARG A 71 -0.24 -8.35 -11.70
CA ARG A 71 -1.62 -8.40 -12.18
C ARG A 71 -1.71 -8.31 -13.71
N LEU A 72 -0.99 -7.40 -14.33
CA LEU A 72 -0.96 -7.25 -15.78
C LEU A 72 -0.44 -8.52 -16.46
N GLU A 73 0.65 -9.09 -15.98
CA GLU A 73 1.23 -10.28 -16.59
C GLU A 73 0.34 -11.52 -16.39
N SER A 74 -0.29 -11.65 -15.20
CA SER A 74 -1.29 -12.71 -15.02
C SER A 74 -2.47 -12.58 -15.99
N LEU A 75 -2.97 -11.37 -16.20
CA LEU A 75 -4.03 -11.11 -17.16
C LEU A 75 -3.61 -11.38 -18.61
N ARG A 76 -2.35 -11.09 -18.99
CA ARG A 76 -1.82 -11.45 -20.32
C ARG A 76 -1.78 -12.97 -20.51
N ARG A 77 -1.38 -13.74 -19.47
CA ARG A 77 -1.42 -15.21 -19.52
C ARG A 77 -2.85 -15.71 -19.75
N HIS A 78 -3.82 -15.19 -18.99
CA HIS A 78 -5.24 -15.54 -19.18
C HIS A 78 -5.77 -15.15 -20.56
N ALA A 79 -5.34 -14.00 -21.11
CA ALA A 79 -5.71 -13.60 -22.46
C ALA A 79 -5.22 -14.63 -23.50
N ARG A 80 -3.94 -15.02 -23.43
CA ARG A 80 -3.35 -16.01 -24.34
C ARG A 80 -4.07 -17.37 -24.24
N GLU A 81 -4.31 -17.86 -23.02
CA GLU A 81 -4.99 -19.13 -22.78
C GLU A 81 -6.43 -19.12 -23.30
N ALA A 82 -7.12 -17.99 -23.19
CA ALA A 82 -8.48 -17.81 -23.71
C ALA A 82 -8.54 -17.45 -25.21
N GLY A 83 -7.41 -17.26 -25.88
CA GLY A 83 -7.33 -16.91 -27.30
C GLY A 83 -7.70 -15.45 -27.59
N TYR A 84 -7.53 -14.54 -26.63
CA TYR A 84 -7.72 -13.11 -26.78
C TYR A 84 -6.40 -12.37 -26.96
N PRO A 85 -6.41 -11.16 -27.55
CA PRO A 85 -5.21 -10.33 -27.64
C PRO A 85 -4.76 -9.85 -26.25
N GLU A 86 -3.45 -9.67 -26.08
CA GLU A 86 -2.88 -9.24 -24.79
C GLU A 86 -3.31 -7.82 -24.36
N SER A 87 -3.87 -7.02 -25.27
CA SER A 87 -4.49 -5.73 -24.92
C SER A 87 -5.65 -5.86 -23.92
N MET A 88 -6.31 -7.04 -23.87
CA MET A 88 -7.30 -7.37 -22.84
C MET A 88 -6.76 -7.09 -21.43
N ALA A 89 -5.47 -7.38 -21.17
CA ALA A 89 -4.88 -7.20 -19.86
C ALA A 89 -4.88 -5.73 -19.40
N GLN A 90 -4.55 -4.81 -20.31
CA GLN A 90 -4.57 -3.39 -20.03
C GLN A 90 -5.98 -2.88 -19.78
N GLU A 91 -6.95 -3.34 -20.59
CA GLU A 91 -8.36 -2.96 -20.46
C GLU A 91 -8.95 -3.44 -19.13
N ALA A 92 -8.74 -4.71 -18.79
CA ALA A 92 -9.19 -5.29 -17.52
C ALA A 92 -8.49 -4.65 -16.30
N PHE A 93 -7.18 -4.41 -16.40
CA PHE A 93 -6.43 -3.73 -15.37
C PHE A 93 -6.90 -2.28 -15.14
N ALA A 94 -7.23 -1.55 -16.20
CA ALA A 94 -7.73 -0.19 -16.10
C ALA A 94 -9.03 -0.11 -15.28
N VAL A 95 -9.95 -1.09 -15.48
CA VAL A 95 -11.17 -1.20 -14.67
C VAL A 95 -10.84 -1.49 -13.20
N PHE A 96 -9.98 -2.48 -12.95
CA PHE A 96 -9.51 -2.79 -11.61
C PHE A 96 -8.89 -1.58 -10.93
N TYR A 97 -7.95 -0.91 -11.59
CA TYR A 97 -7.18 0.20 -11.03
C TYR A 97 -8.03 1.42 -10.70
N ARG A 98 -9.03 1.73 -11.54
CA ARG A 98 -10.00 2.79 -11.25
C ARG A 98 -10.73 2.51 -9.95
N VAL A 99 -11.34 1.32 -9.80
CA VAL A 99 -12.10 0.95 -8.60
C VAL A 99 -11.20 0.78 -7.37
N ARG A 100 -9.93 0.33 -7.56
CA ARG A 100 -8.91 0.25 -6.51
C ARG A 100 -8.64 1.62 -5.84
N ASN A 101 -8.85 2.70 -6.56
CA ASN A 101 -8.65 4.05 -6.04
C ASN A 101 -9.96 4.73 -5.56
N GLU A 102 -11.09 4.02 -5.61
CA GLU A 102 -12.35 4.45 -5.02
C GLU A 102 -12.43 3.99 -3.55
N VAL A 103 -11.58 4.57 -2.70
CA VAL A 103 -11.49 4.20 -1.27
C VAL A 103 -12.47 4.97 -0.41
N THR A 104 -12.89 4.36 0.71
CA THR A 104 -13.55 5.06 1.81
C THR A 104 -12.52 5.26 2.91
N LEU A 105 -12.12 6.50 3.13
CA LEU A 105 -11.14 6.84 4.17
C LEU A 105 -11.74 6.56 5.56
N TYR A 106 -10.88 6.19 6.52
CA TYR A 106 -11.29 6.21 7.92
C TYR A 106 -11.63 7.64 8.34
N ASP A 107 -12.62 7.79 9.21
CA ASP A 107 -13.15 9.10 9.65
C ASP A 107 -12.06 9.98 10.30
N ASP A 108 -11.04 9.37 10.88
CA ASP A 108 -9.91 10.05 11.53
C ASP A 108 -8.78 10.44 10.56
N ALA A 109 -8.77 9.92 9.31
CA ALA A 109 -7.64 10.08 8.41
C ALA A 109 -7.45 11.54 7.97
N VAL A 110 -8.46 12.16 7.38
CA VAL A 110 -8.34 13.55 6.91
C VAL A 110 -8.11 14.53 8.05
N PRO A 111 -8.88 14.51 9.17
CA PRO A 111 -8.64 15.41 10.30
C PRO A 111 -7.22 15.29 10.89
N ALA A 112 -6.68 14.06 10.99
CA ALA A 112 -5.32 13.86 11.47
C ALA A 112 -4.27 14.39 10.49
N LEU A 113 -4.42 14.09 9.18
CA LEU A 113 -3.52 14.59 8.14
C LEU A 113 -3.49 16.12 8.11
N GLU A 114 -4.62 16.80 8.23
CA GLU A 114 -4.70 18.27 8.26
C GLU A 114 -3.93 18.86 9.46
N ARG A 115 -4.14 18.31 10.66
CA ARG A 115 -3.44 18.77 11.88
C ARG A 115 -1.93 18.50 11.79
N LEU A 116 -1.53 17.35 11.28
CA LEU A 116 -0.13 16.95 11.16
C LEU A 116 0.60 17.71 10.05
N HIS A 117 -0.05 17.91 8.89
CA HIS A 117 0.53 18.64 7.76
C HIS A 117 0.84 20.12 8.10
N ALA A 118 0.10 20.71 9.04
CA ALA A 118 0.38 22.07 9.52
C ALA A 118 1.70 22.21 10.32
N ARG A 119 2.29 21.07 10.76
CA ARG A 119 3.44 21.05 11.69
C ARG A 119 4.61 20.23 11.18
N PHE A 120 4.35 19.20 10.40
CA PHE A 120 5.32 18.22 9.93
C PHE A 120 5.29 18.08 8.40
N ARG A 121 6.43 17.72 7.84
CA ARG A 121 6.49 17.24 6.45
C ARG A 121 5.90 15.83 6.41
N LEU A 122 4.94 15.59 5.53
CA LEU A 122 4.31 14.27 5.41
C LEU A 122 4.78 13.56 4.15
N PHE A 123 5.04 12.27 4.30
CA PHE A 123 5.48 11.35 3.26
C PHE A 123 4.66 10.07 3.32
N ALA A 124 4.65 9.31 2.23
CA ALA A 124 4.03 7.97 2.22
C ALA A 124 4.99 6.92 1.66
N ILE A 125 4.95 5.70 2.23
CA ILE A 125 5.56 4.50 1.67
C ILE A 125 4.52 3.38 1.67
N SER A 126 4.18 2.86 0.49
CA SER A 126 3.20 1.77 0.37
C SER A 126 3.76 0.58 -0.41
N ASN A 127 3.44 -0.63 0.05
CA ASN A 127 3.64 -1.85 -0.72
C ASN A 127 2.59 -2.01 -1.83
N GLY A 128 1.47 -1.30 -1.73
CA GLY A 128 0.39 -1.28 -2.70
C GLY A 128 0.66 -0.37 -3.90
N ASN A 129 -0.38 -0.19 -4.70
CA ASN A 129 -0.36 0.61 -5.91
C ASN A 129 -1.46 1.69 -5.93
N ALA A 130 -1.82 2.21 -4.76
CA ALA A 130 -2.79 3.30 -4.65
C ALA A 130 -2.26 4.59 -5.29
N ASP A 131 -3.16 5.34 -5.91
CA ASP A 131 -2.88 6.65 -6.49
C ASP A 131 -3.46 7.75 -5.60
N LEU A 132 -2.59 8.41 -4.84
CA LEU A 132 -3.00 9.49 -3.93
C LEU A 132 -3.65 10.68 -4.65
N ALA A 133 -3.34 10.91 -5.93
CA ALA A 133 -4.00 11.97 -6.69
C ALA A 133 -5.44 11.59 -7.03
N ALA A 134 -5.66 10.34 -7.48
CA ALA A 134 -7.00 9.83 -7.76
C ALA A 134 -7.86 9.76 -6.49
N ILE A 135 -7.25 9.45 -5.33
CA ILE A 135 -7.92 9.40 -4.02
C ILE A 135 -8.18 10.82 -3.45
N GLY A 136 -7.46 11.85 -3.93
CA GLY A 136 -7.60 13.23 -3.44
C GLY A 136 -6.73 13.57 -2.23
N LEU A 137 -5.76 12.73 -1.89
CA LEU A 137 -4.86 12.92 -0.75
C LEU A 137 -3.47 13.47 -1.11
N ALA A 138 -3.13 13.59 -2.40
CA ALA A 138 -1.80 14.03 -2.84
C ALA A 138 -1.37 15.37 -2.22
N ARG A 139 -2.32 16.27 -1.91
CA ARG A 139 -2.05 17.58 -1.30
C ARG A 139 -1.38 17.53 0.08
N PHE A 140 -1.48 16.42 0.79
CA PHE A 140 -0.89 16.26 2.12
C PHE A 140 0.56 15.78 2.09
N PHE A 141 0.97 15.11 1.02
CA PHE A 141 2.24 14.40 0.95
C PHE A 141 3.24 15.11 0.03
N GLU A 142 4.42 15.40 0.56
CA GLU A 142 5.51 15.98 -0.21
C GLU A 142 6.06 14.97 -1.24
N HIS A 143 6.22 13.71 -0.81
CA HIS A 143 6.55 12.58 -1.66
C HIS A 143 5.78 11.33 -1.22
N ALA A 144 5.34 10.53 -2.19
CA ALA A 144 4.83 9.19 -1.98
C ALA A 144 5.71 8.20 -2.76
N LEU A 145 6.12 7.12 -2.12
CA LEU A 145 6.97 6.09 -2.70
C LEU A 145 6.24 4.75 -2.68
N ALA A 146 5.85 4.27 -3.86
CA ALA A 146 5.32 2.92 -4.00
C ALA A 146 6.46 1.90 -4.15
N ALA A 147 6.24 0.68 -3.69
CA ALA A 147 7.20 -0.40 -3.79
C ALA A 147 7.66 -0.67 -5.22
N ARG A 148 6.75 -0.55 -6.22
CA ARG A 148 7.09 -0.68 -7.64
C ARG A 148 8.14 0.34 -8.11
N ASP A 149 8.06 1.58 -7.61
CA ASP A 149 8.95 2.68 -8.00
C ASP A 149 10.28 2.62 -7.24
N ALA A 150 10.26 1.97 -6.06
CA ALA A 150 11.45 1.71 -5.26
C ALA A 150 12.21 0.45 -5.67
N GLY A 151 11.58 -0.48 -6.38
CA GLY A 151 12.14 -1.79 -6.72
C GLY A 151 12.20 -2.75 -5.52
N MET A 152 11.52 -2.45 -4.40
CA MET A 152 11.53 -3.23 -3.17
C MET A 152 10.29 -2.97 -2.30
N LEU A 153 9.96 -3.95 -1.45
CA LEU A 153 8.84 -3.88 -0.49
C LEU A 153 9.34 -3.54 0.92
N LYS A 154 8.53 -2.87 1.75
CA LYS A 154 8.65 -2.99 3.20
C LYS A 154 8.52 -4.49 3.57
N PRO A 155 9.27 -5.02 4.51
CA PRO A 155 10.14 -4.37 5.51
C PRO A 155 11.61 -4.17 5.09
N ASP A 156 11.94 -4.11 3.80
CA ASP A 156 13.31 -3.81 3.38
C ASP A 156 13.69 -2.38 3.80
N PRO A 157 14.69 -2.18 4.69
CA PRO A 157 15.01 -0.85 5.20
C PRO A 157 15.48 0.13 4.12
N ARG A 158 15.92 -0.38 2.97
CA ARG A 158 16.40 0.47 1.86
C ARG A 158 15.28 1.33 1.26
N ILE A 159 14.00 0.90 1.35
CA ILE A 159 12.87 1.71 0.85
C ILE A 159 12.71 2.99 1.69
N PHE A 160 12.89 2.89 3.01
CA PHE A 160 12.91 4.05 3.90
C PHE A 160 14.12 4.94 3.61
N GLY A 161 15.31 4.33 3.46
CA GLY A 161 16.53 5.05 3.12
C GLY A 161 16.42 5.85 1.81
N LEU A 162 15.79 5.29 0.79
CA LEU A 162 15.53 5.98 -0.48
C LEU A 162 14.63 7.21 -0.29
N LEU A 163 13.56 7.10 0.50
CA LEU A 163 12.69 8.23 0.79
C LEU A 163 13.41 9.30 1.63
N LEU A 164 14.13 8.89 2.67
CA LEU A 164 14.90 9.79 3.54
C LEU A 164 15.96 10.58 2.75
N GLN A 165 16.65 9.93 1.83
CA GLN A 165 17.60 10.57 0.93
C GLN A 165 16.92 11.65 0.05
N ARG A 166 15.75 11.34 -0.53
CA ARG A 166 14.98 12.31 -1.34
C ARG A 166 14.48 13.48 -0.50
N ALA A 167 14.10 13.22 0.74
CA ALA A 167 13.60 14.23 1.67
C ALA A 167 14.72 15.08 2.31
N GLY A 168 15.98 14.65 2.24
CA GLY A 168 17.11 15.29 2.92
C GLY A 168 17.04 15.19 4.45
N LEU A 169 16.51 14.05 4.97
CA LEU A 169 16.27 13.85 6.40
C LEU A 169 17.09 12.69 6.97
N GLY A 170 17.54 12.85 8.22
CA GLY A 170 18.08 11.75 9.02
C GLY A 170 16.95 10.91 9.63
N PRO A 171 17.11 9.58 9.75
CA PRO A 171 16.08 8.68 10.27
C PRO A 171 15.63 9.01 11.70
N GLU A 172 16.52 9.57 12.52
CA GLU A 172 16.27 9.92 13.93
C GLU A 172 15.30 11.09 14.12
N ARG A 173 14.93 11.78 13.04
CA ARG A 173 13.98 12.90 13.02
C ARG A 173 12.65 12.53 12.37
N VAL A 174 12.46 11.26 12.06
CA VAL A 174 11.32 10.78 11.31
C VAL A 174 10.59 9.70 12.07
N VAL A 175 9.28 9.76 12.03
CA VAL A 175 8.37 8.73 12.55
C VAL A 175 7.72 8.04 11.37
N HIS A 176 7.54 6.71 11.46
CA HIS A 176 6.73 5.95 10.51
C HIS A 176 5.48 5.42 11.20
N VAL A 177 4.33 5.66 10.60
CA VAL A 177 3.01 5.25 11.10
C VAL A 177 2.44 4.20 10.14
N GLY A 178 2.08 3.04 10.65
CA GLY A 178 1.47 1.97 9.88
C GLY A 178 0.86 0.90 10.77
N ASP A 179 0.08 0.00 10.20
CA ASP A 179 -0.65 -1.07 10.90
C ASP A 179 0.09 -2.41 10.92
N ASP A 180 0.90 -2.69 9.90
CA ASP A 180 1.59 -3.98 9.78
C ASP A 180 2.83 -4.05 10.67
N VAL A 181 2.82 -5.02 11.60
CA VAL A 181 3.93 -5.25 12.54
C VAL A 181 5.26 -5.52 11.83
N ILE A 182 5.24 -6.26 10.72
CA ILE A 182 6.47 -6.66 10.02
C ILE A 182 6.88 -5.60 8.99
N ALA A 183 5.94 -5.21 8.12
CA ALA A 183 6.25 -4.26 7.05
C ALA A 183 6.58 -2.87 7.62
N ASP A 184 5.76 -2.36 8.54
CA ASP A 184 5.88 -1.01 9.05
C ASP A 184 6.77 -0.91 10.28
N VAL A 185 6.44 -1.65 11.35
CA VAL A 185 7.15 -1.49 12.62
C VAL A 185 8.59 -2.02 12.51
N GLU A 186 8.76 -3.28 12.09
CA GLU A 186 10.10 -3.87 11.97
C GLU A 186 10.89 -3.25 10.81
N GLY A 187 10.21 -2.90 9.70
CA GLY A 187 10.83 -2.20 8.58
C GLY A 187 11.42 -0.84 9.00
N ALA A 188 10.63 -0.01 9.69
CA ALA A 188 11.08 1.28 10.20
C ALA A 188 12.23 1.14 11.22
N ARG A 189 12.13 0.20 12.17
CA ARG A 189 13.20 -0.08 13.14
C ARG A 189 14.53 -0.39 12.46
N ARG A 190 14.52 -1.27 11.44
CA ARG A 190 15.71 -1.64 10.69
C ARG A 190 16.31 -0.47 9.91
N ALA A 191 15.48 0.51 9.56
CA ALA A 191 15.93 1.74 8.90
C ALA A 191 16.37 2.84 9.87
N GLY A 192 16.28 2.62 11.20
CA GLY A 192 16.57 3.61 12.22
C GLY A 192 15.49 4.69 12.38
N VAL A 193 14.33 4.48 11.77
CA VAL A 193 13.14 5.34 11.87
C VAL A 193 12.32 4.90 13.08
N THR A 194 11.76 5.85 13.82
CA THR A 194 10.90 5.56 14.98
C THR A 194 9.54 5.07 14.51
N PRO A 195 9.11 3.82 14.78
CA PRO A 195 7.79 3.35 14.41
C PRO A 195 6.72 3.78 15.41
N VAL A 196 5.53 4.04 14.88
CA VAL A 196 4.27 4.10 15.62
C VAL A 196 3.35 3.04 15.03
N TRP A 197 2.91 2.11 15.85
CA TRP A 197 1.96 1.08 15.43
C TRP A 197 0.53 1.60 15.55
N LEU A 198 -0.16 1.67 14.43
CA LEU A 198 -1.58 1.98 14.38
C LEU A 198 -2.38 0.70 14.60
N ASN A 199 -2.79 0.45 15.82
CA ASN A 199 -3.49 -0.75 16.23
C ASN A 199 -5.00 -0.48 16.40
N ARG A 200 -5.71 -0.34 15.30
CA ARG A 200 -7.16 -0.06 15.30
C ARG A 200 -8.00 -1.16 15.93
N ALA A 201 -7.55 -2.41 15.80
CA ALA A 201 -8.28 -3.58 16.30
C ALA A 201 -8.03 -3.89 17.79
N GLY A 202 -7.08 -3.19 18.44
CA GLY A 202 -6.72 -3.46 19.84
C GLY A 202 -6.02 -4.81 20.03
N GLU A 203 -5.27 -5.26 19.04
CA GLU A 203 -4.57 -6.55 19.08
C GLU A 203 -3.44 -6.53 20.11
N GLN A 204 -3.09 -7.72 20.61
CA GLN A 204 -1.92 -7.86 21.46
C GLN A 204 -0.65 -7.79 20.60
N TRP A 205 0.40 -7.16 21.15
CA TRP A 205 1.70 -7.11 20.48
C TRP A 205 2.24 -8.53 20.26
N PRO A 206 2.47 -8.96 18.99
CA PRO A 206 2.67 -10.38 18.67
C PRO A 206 4.12 -10.85 18.74
N THR A 207 5.09 -9.97 19.06
CA THR A 207 6.51 -10.35 19.03
C THR A 207 7.17 -10.24 20.41
N ALA A 208 8.32 -10.90 20.57
CA ALA A 208 9.12 -10.82 21.80
C ALA A 208 9.88 -9.48 21.93
N ALA A 209 10.01 -8.71 20.85
CA ALA A 209 10.61 -7.38 20.89
C ALA A 209 9.71 -6.41 21.67
N PRO A 210 10.26 -5.37 22.32
CA PRO A 210 9.43 -4.37 22.98
C PRO A 210 8.43 -3.73 22.01
N PRO A 211 7.15 -3.49 22.44
CA PRO A 211 6.19 -2.82 21.60
C PRO A 211 6.66 -1.41 21.25
N PRO A 212 6.30 -0.89 20.05
CA PRO A 212 6.56 0.51 19.71
C PRO A 212 5.58 1.44 20.44
N LEU A 213 5.68 2.75 20.20
CA LEU A 213 4.56 3.64 20.44
C LEU A 213 3.35 3.10 19.69
N THR A 214 2.20 3.02 20.37
CA THR A 214 0.99 2.41 19.82
C THR A 214 -0.18 3.38 19.99
N VAL A 215 -0.94 3.56 18.92
CA VAL A 215 -2.17 4.37 18.92
C VAL A 215 -3.32 3.54 18.33
N GLY A 216 -4.52 3.75 18.82
CA GLY A 216 -5.74 3.12 18.29
C GLY A 216 -6.38 3.93 17.16
N SER A 217 -6.03 5.23 17.07
CA SER A 217 -6.56 6.17 16.09
C SER A 217 -5.50 7.18 15.67
N LEU A 218 -5.59 7.64 14.43
CA LEU A 218 -4.71 8.70 13.91
C LEU A 218 -4.91 10.04 14.63
N THR A 219 -6.07 10.27 15.27
CA THR A 219 -6.33 11.49 16.04
C THR A 219 -5.43 11.65 17.27
N GLU A 220 -4.82 10.58 17.75
CA GLU A 220 -3.87 10.59 18.88
C GLU A 220 -2.48 11.13 18.48
N LEU A 221 -2.11 11.01 17.18
CA LEU A 221 -0.76 11.36 16.71
C LEU A 221 -0.36 12.82 16.93
N PRO A 222 -1.23 13.84 16.68
CA PRO A 222 -0.85 15.23 16.88
C PRO A 222 -0.47 15.57 18.32
N ASP A 223 -1.09 14.92 19.30
CA ASP A 223 -0.83 15.13 20.72
C ASP A 223 0.36 14.28 21.20
N LEU A 224 0.55 13.08 20.62
CA LEU A 224 1.68 12.21 20.91
C LEU A 224 3.02 12.77 20.41
N LEU A 225 3.01 13.45 19.26
CA LEU A 225 4.22 13.98 18.62
C LEU A 225 4.55 15.42 19.06
N GLY A 226 3.76 15.99 19.94
CA GLY A 226 4.04 17.23 20.68
C GLY A 226 3.73 18.49 19.92
#